data_3cdb1f1f4f244b6c504c670f6efaa969
#
_entry.id   3cdb1f1f4f244b6c504c670f6efaa969
#
_cell.length_a   1.000
_cell.length_b   1.000
_cell.length_c   1.000
_cell.angle_alpha   90.00
_cell.angle_beta   90.00
_cell.angle_gamma   90.00
#
_symmetry.space_group_name_H-M   'P 1'
#
loop_
_entity.id
_entity.type
_entity.pdbx_description
1 polymer ?
#
loop_
_entity_poly.entity_id
_entity_poly.type
_entity_poly.pdbx_seq_one_letter_code
_entity_poly.pdbx_strand_id
1 'polypeptide(L)'
;DDRIKSLQKELSYNKVLVFNLGFNKKSKLVNEHWLYIPDKKCNYYRIGFYDNILNSDRLSMYVEIGYSKDAVITNEEIDRQLKLTLENLRDQDIIDDDTKLIDHCAIVMDPAYVHIEKETDQKIKALFNDFAKNNIYCIGRYGAWTYCSMEDCMLQAKNLYEKLS
;
A
#
# COMPACT_ATOMS: atom_id res chain seq x y z
N ASP A 1 -12.49 1.03 26.19
CA ASP A 1 -11.78 2.21 26.72
C ASP A 1 -12.10 3.41 25.79
N ASP A 2 -12.67 4.46 26.35
CA ASP A 2 -13.08 5.65 25.59
C ASP A 2 -11.90 6.42 24.99
N ARG A 3 -10.71 6.29 25.56
CA ARG A 3 -9.47 6.85 25.02
C ARG A 3 -9.13 6.23 23.65
N ILE A 4 -9.33 4.91 23.49
CA ILE A 4 -9.11 4.21 22.22
C ILE A 4 -10.09 4.73 21.18
N LYS A 5 -11.37 4.84 21.52
CA LYS A 5 -12.40 5.33 20.61
C LYS A 5 -12.18 6.80 20.20
N SER A 6 -11.69 7.63 21.13
CA SER A 6 -11.32 9.01 20.82
C SER A 6 -10.13 9.04 19.87
N LEU A 7 -9.07 8.29 20.18
CA LEU A 7 -7.87 8.24 19.36
C LEU A 7 -8.15 7.73 17.95
N GLN A 8 -8.97 6.71 17.79
CA GLN A 8 -9.36 6.18 16.45
C GLN A 8 -9.92 7.25 15.51
N LYS A 9 -10.69 8.23 16.04
CA LYS A 9 -11.25 9.33 15.26
C LYS A 9 -10.17 10.31 14.80
N GLU A 10 -9.11 10.46 15.60
CA GLU A 10 -8.00 11.39 15.34
C GLU A 10 -6.95 10.77 14.40
N LEU A 11 -6.90 9.45 14.28
CA LEU A 11 -5.93 8.77 13.41
C LEU A 11 -6.20 9.10 11.94
N SER A 12 -5.17 9.58 11.26
CA SER A 12 -5.18 9.92 9.84
C SER A 12 -4.38 8.91 9.03
N TYR A 13 -4.91 8.52 7.87
CA TYR A 13 -4.29 7.57 6.94
C TYR A 13 -4.90 7.73 5.54
N ASN A 14 -4.28 7.13 4.56
CA ASN A 14 -4.89 6.97 3.25
C ASN A 14 -5.26 5.51 2.97
N LYS A 15 -6.12 5.30 1.97
CA LYS A 15 -6.39 3.99 1.38
C LYS A 15 -5.64 3.88 0.06
N VAL A 16 -5.34 2.66 -0.35
CA VAL A 16 -4.74 2.38 -1.66
C VAL A 16 -5.51 1.24 -2.32
N LEU A 17 -5.96 1.48 -3.54
CA LEU A 17 -6.40 0.41 -4.43
C LEU A 17 -5.18 -0.07 -5.19
N VAL A 18 -4.89 -1.35 -5.09
CA VAL A 18 -3.80 -2.02 -5.80
C VAL A 18 -4.40 -2.94 -6.86
N PHE A 19 -4.01 -2.75 -8.11
CA PHE A 19 -4.22 -3.75 -9.14
C PHE A 19 -2.96 -4.58 -9.31
N ASN A 20 -3.09 -5.90 -9.30
CA ASN A 20 -2.11 -6.83 -9.84
C ASN A 20 -2.60 -7.24 -11.23
N LEU A 21 -1.77 -6.99 -12.25
CA LEU A 21 -2.15 -7.16 -13.66
C LEU A 21 -1.19 -8.14 -14.33
N GLY A 22 -1.73 -9.12 -15.05
CA GLY A 22 -0.98 -10.06 -15.87
C GLY A 22 -1.31 -9.90 -17.35
N PHE A 23 -0.30 -9.83 -18.21
CA PHE A 23 -0.45 -9.58 -19.63
C PHE A 23 0.12 -10.73 -20.48
N ASN A 24 -0.26 -10.78 -21.76
CA ASN A 24 0.17 -11.80 -22.72
C ASN A 24 1.56 -11.57 -23.32
N LYS A 25 2.18 -10.42 -23.07
CA LYS A 25 3.48 -10.02 -23.60
C LYS A 25 4.49 -9.74 -22.50
N LYS A 26 5.77 -9.72 -22.84
CA LYS A 26 6.85 -9.24 -21.98
C LYS A 26 6.79 -7.73 -21.80
N SER A 27 7.31 -7.23 -20.68
CA SER A 27 7.47 -5.79 -20.44
C SER A 27 8.39 -5.15 -21.50
N LYS A 28 8.07 -3.91 -21.90
CA LYS A 28 8.98 -3.04 -22.66
C LYS A 28 10.10 -2.50 -21.75
N LEU A 29 9.79 -2.29 -20.48
CA LEU A 29 10.71 -1.82 -19.45
C LEU A 29 11.33 -3.05 -18.78
N VAL A 30 12.59 -3.35 -19.06
CA VAL A 30 13.22 -4.61 -18.66
C VAL A 30 14.16 -4.49 -17.45
N ASN A 31 14.49 -3.27 -17.04
CA ASN A 31 15.42 -3.01 -15.93
C ASN A 31 14.75 -2.33 -14.73
N GLU A 32 13.54 -1.83 -14.90
CA GLU A 32 12.80 -1.10 -13.89
C GLU A 32 12.08 -2.08 -12.95
N HIS A 33 12.26 -1.91 -11.65
CA HIS A 33 11.50 -2.67 -10.64
C HIS A 33 10.22 -1.93 -10.24
N TRP A 34 10.28 -0.58 -10.18
CA TRP A 34 9.11 0.28 -9.98
C TRP A 34 9.37 1.69 -10.51
N LEU A 35 8.29 2.39 -10.79
CA LEU A 35 8.28 3.79 -11.21
C LEU A 35 7.27 4.59 -10.39
N TYR A 36 7.64 5.82 -10.04
CA TYR A 36 6.70 6.81 -9.55
C TYR A 36 6.24 7.69 -10.70
N ILE A 37 4.94 7.93 -10.78
CA ILE A 37 4.30 8.69 -11.85
C ILE A 37 3.77 10.00 -11.28
N PRO A 38 4.49 11.12 -11.47
CA PRO A 38 4.07 12.42 -10.93
C PRO A 38 3.01 13.12 -11.79
N ASP A 39 2.71 12.61 -12.98
CA ASP A 39 1.71 13.18 -13.88
C ASP A 39 0.31 13.00 -13.30
N LYS A 40 -0.33 14.14 -12.99
CA LYS A 40 -1.69 14.16 -12.43
C LYS A 40 -2.79 13.71 -13.40
N LYS A 41 -2.46 13.51 -14.67
CA LYS A 41 -3.39 12.92 -15.66
C LYS A 41 -3.55 11.42 -15.45
N CYS A 42 -2.54 10.76 -14.90
CA CYS A 42 -2.62 9.35 -14.53
C CYS A 42 -3.43 9.15 -13.26
N ASN A 43 -4.23 8.10 -13.20
CA ASN A 43 -5.01 7.74 -12.02
C ASN A 43 -4.19 7.04 -10.94
N TYR A 44 -2.96 6.63 -11.25
CA TYR A 44 -2.04 5.96 -10.34
C TYR A 44 -0.78 6.80 -10.09
N TYR A 45 -0.15 6.59 -8.94
CA TYR A 45 1.09 7.28 -8.56
C TYR A 45 2.32 6.39 -8.57
N ARG A 46 2.14 5.07 -8.56
CA ARG A 46 3.23 4.09 -8.57
C ARG A 46 2.81 2.84 -9.33
N ILE A 47 3.76 2.31 -10.09
CA ILE A 47 3.68 1.00 -10.74
C ILE A 47 4.95 0.21 -10.43
N GLY A 48 4.87 -1.11 -10.45
CA GLY A 48 6.04 -1.97 -10.27
C GLY A 48 5.93 -3.25 -11.08
N PHE A 49 7.08 -3.82 -11.41
CA PHE A 49 7.24 -4.89 -12.38
C PHE A 49 7.74 -6.16 -11.69
N TYR A 50 6.83 -7.10 -11.41
CA TYR A 50 7.18 -8.39 -10.82
C TYR A 50 7.98 -9.26 -11.79
N ASP A 51 7.67 -9.19 -13.09
CA ASP A 51 8.36 -9.95 -14.13
C ASP A 51 9.83 -9.61 -14.22
N ASN A 52 10.22 -8.35 -14.01
CA ASN A 52 11.63 -7.94 -13.97
C ASN A 52 12.36 -8.47 -12.73
N ILE A 53 11.69 -8.53 -11.58
CA ILE A 53 12.24 -9.10 -10.33
C ILE A 53 12.37 -10.62 -10.45
N LEU A 54 11.37 -11.28 -11.03
CA LEU A 54 11.28 -12.73 -11.14
C LEU A 54 11.92 -13.27 -12.43
N ASN A 55 12.36 -12.38 -13.33
CA ASN A 55 12.89 -12.72 -14.66
C ASN A 55 11.93 -13.61 -15.46
N SER A 56 10.65 -13.23 -15.52
CA SER A 56 9.63 -13.96 -16.24
C SER A 56 9.41 -13.41 -17.66
N ASP A 57 8.83 -14.24 -18.55
CA ASP A 57 8.64 -13.90 -19.96
C ASP A 57 7.33 -13.13 -20.25
N ARG A 58 6.54 -12.83 -19.22
CA ARG A 58 5.27 -12.12 -19.36
C ARG A 58 5.18 -11.01 -18.34
N LEU A 59 4.73 -9.83 -18.79
CA LEU A 59 4.51 -8.68 -17.94
C LEU A 59 3.54 -9.05 -16.82
N SER A 60 4.02 -8.93 -15.60
CA SER A 60 3.27 -9.01 -14.37
C SER A 60 3.61 -7.79 -13.53
N MET A 61 2.62 -6.98 -13.22
CA MET A 61 2.85 -5.69 -12.58
C MET A 61 1.80 -5.38 -11.51
N TYR A 62 2.16 -4.48 -10.60
CA TYR A 62 1.19 -3.83 -9.73
C TYR A 62 1.03 -2.35 -10.07
N VAL A 63 -0.14 -1.83 -9.79
CA VAL A 63 -0.49 -0.41 -9.96
C VAL A 63 -1.16 0.08 -8.68
N GLU A 64 -0.72 1.23 -8.14
CA GLU A 64 -1.23 1.79 -6.90
C GLU A 64 -1.96 3.11 -7.12
N ILE A 65 -3.21 3.17 -6.65
CA ILE A 65 -4.10 4.33 -6.73
C ILE A 65 -4.44 4.79 -5.32
N GLY A 66 -4.11 6.03 -4.99
CA GLY A 66 -4.33 6.60 -3.66
C GLY A 66 -5.73 7.16 -3.47
N TYR A 67 -6.32 6.93 -2.29
CA TYR A 67 -7.61 7.48 -1.89
C TYR A 67 -7.53 8.11 -0.50
N SER A 68 -8.40 9.07 -0.23
CA SER A 68 -8.56 9.60 1.12
C SER A 68 -9.15 8.55 2.07
N LYS A 69 -8.95 8.72 3.37
CA LYS A 69 -9.53 7.89 4.45
C LYS A 69 -11.04 7.68 4.29
N ASP A 70 -11.76 8.73 3.88
CA ASP A 70 -13.22 8.75 3.84
C ASP A 70 -13.79 8.26 2.48
N ALA A 71 -12.93 7.94 1.52
CA ALA A 71 -13.37 7.44 0.23
C ALA A 71 -14.07 6.08 0.35
N VAL A 72 -15.17 5.93 -0.38
CA VAL A 72 -15.87 4.66 -0.56
C VAL A 72 -15.46 4.07 -1.90
N ILE A 73 -14.79 2.93 -1.87
CA ILE A 73 -14.29 2.23 -3.06
C ILE A 73 -15.25 1.08 -3.35
N THR A 74 -16.20 1.32 -4.26
CA THR A 74 -17.18 0.30 -4.68
C THR A 74 -16.63 -0.57 -5.82
N ASN A 75 -17.32 -1.65 -6.16
CA ASN A 75 -16.96 -2.47 -7.32
C ASN A 75 -17.02 -1.68 -8.63
N GLU A 76 -18.00 -0.79 -8.79
CA GLU A 76 -18.12 0.09 -9.96
C GLU A 76 -16.93 1.04 -10.06
N GLU A 77 -16.45 1.55 -8.91
CA GLU A 77 -15.25 2.38 -8.87
C GLU A 77 -14.00 1.57 -9.24
N ILE A 78 -13.87 0.34 -8.73
CA ILE A 78 -12.77 -0.56 -9.10
C ILE A 78 -12.76 -0.82 -10.61
N ASP A 79 -13.91 -1.15 -11.20
CA ASP A 79 -14.02 -1.40 -12.64
C ASP A 79 -13.69 -0.15 -13.47
N ARG A 80 -14.13 1.02 -13.03
CA ARG A 80 -13.81 2.30 -13.65
C ARG A 80 -12.31 2.58 -13.60
N GLN A 81 -11.70 2.38 -12.46
CA GLN A 81 -10.26 2.59 -12.27
C GLN A 81 -9.43 1.62 -13.08
N LEU A 82 -9.85 0.37 -13.23
CA LEU A 82 -9.14 -0.61 -14.05
C LEU A 82 -9.11 -0.16 -15.52
N LYS A 83 -10.24 0.28 -16.07
CA LYS A 83 -10.31 0.80 -17.45
C LYS A 83 -9.37 1.98 -17.64
N LEU A 84 -9.46 2.97 -16.76
CA LEU A 84 -8.61 4.16 -16.81
C LEU A 84 -7.13 3.83 -16.65
N THR A 85 -6.80 2.85 -15.79
CA THR A 85 -5.43 2.37 -15.63
C THR A 85 -4.89 1.79 -16.94
N LEU A 86 -5.66 0.95 -17.63
CA LEU A 86 -5.24 0.37 -18.92
C LEU A 86 -5.09 1.43 -20.03
N GLU A 87 -5.94 2.45 -20.05
CA GLU A 87 -5.80 3.60 -20.95
C GLU A 87 -4.51 4.37 -20.64
N ASN A 88 -4.29 4.74 -19.39
CA ASN A 88 -3.08 5.48 -18.98
C ASN A 88 -1.78 4.68 -19.21
N LEU A 89 -1.79 3.35 -19.03
CA LEU A 89 -0.62 2.52 -19.35
C LEU A 89 -0.27 2.55 -20.84
N ARG A 90 -1.27 2.65 -21.73
CA ARG A 90 -1.04 2.84 -23.17
C ARG A 90 -0.54 4.24 -23.49
N ASP A 91 -1.17 5.27 -22.93
CA ASP A 91 -0.76 6.67 -23.12
C ASP A 91 0.68 6.94 -22.67
N GLN A 92 1.13 6.20 -21.64
CA GLN A 92 2.50 6.27 -21.12
C GLN A 92 3.48 5.32 -21.86
N ASP A 93 3.04 4.66 -22.93
CA ASP A 93 3.83 3.68 -23.69
C ASP A 93 4.41 2.51 -22.88
N ILE A 94 3.74 2.15 -21.77
CA ILE A 94 4.11 1.02 -20.93
C ILE A 94 3.61 -0.28 -21.53
N ILE A 95 2.42 -0.25 -22.12
CA ILE A 95 1.84 -1.35 -22.89
C ILE A 95 1.42 -0.88 -24.29
N ASP A 96 1.40 -1.80 -25.26
CA ASP A 96 0.93 -1.54 -26.62
C ASP A 96 -0.57 -1.80 -26.78
N ASP A 97 -1.15 -1.37 -27.92
CA ASP A 97 -2.55 -1.62 -28.27
C ASP A 97 -2.87 -3.11 -28.41
N ASP A 98 -1.90 -3.92 -28.83
CA ASP A 98 -2.03 -5.37 -28.96
C ASP A 98 -1.65 -6.15 -27.69
N THR A 99 -1.24 -5.44 -26.61
CA THR A 99 -1.03 -6.02 -25.28
C THR A 99 -2.37 -6.29 -24.62
N LYS A 100 -2.64 -7.57 -24.33
CA LYS A 100 -3.91 -8.02 -23.75
C LYS A 100 -3.74 -8.33 -22.28
N LEU A 101 -4.62 -7.73 -21.47
CA LEU A 101 -4.78 -8.16 -20.06
C LEU A 101 -5.34 -9.60 -20.08
N ILE A 102 -4.65 -10.50 -19.39
CA ILE A 102 -5.04 -11.92 -19.28
C ILE A 102 -5.79 -12.16 -17.98
N ASP A 103 -5.29 -11.56 -16.90
CA ASP A 103 -5.91 -11.70 -15.57
C ASP A 103 -5.57 -10.49 -14.70
N HIS A 104 -6.39 -10.23 -13.71
CA HIS A 104 -6.15 -9.18 -12.74
C HIS A 104 -6.75 -9.50 -11.37
N CYS A 105 -6.17 -8.90 -10.34
CA CYS A 105 -6.71 -8.91 -8.99
C CYS A 105 -6.69 -7.49 -8.43
N ALA A 106 -7.79 -7.08 -7.81
CA ALA A 106 -7.92 -5.80 -7.13
C ALA A 106 -7.90 -6.00 -5.61
N ILE A 107 -7.09 -5.23 -4.90
CA ILE A 107 -6.96 -5.27 -3.45
C ILE A 107 -7.13 -3.84 -2.91
N VAL A 108 -8.07 -3.66 -1.99
CA VAL A 108 -8.21 -2.40 -1.26
C VAL A 108 -7.48 -2.52 0.07
N MET A 109 -6.45 -1.71 0.26
CA MET A 109 -5.73 -1.58 1.52
C MET A 109 -6.37 -0.45 2.35
N ASP A 110 -6.94 -0.78 3.50
CA ASP A 110 -7.60 0.15 4.40
C ASP A 110 -7.31 -0.23 5.88
N PRO A 111 -6.43 0.47 6.59
CA PRO A 111 -5.55 1.56 6.14
C PRO A 111 -4.39 1.09 5.25
N ALA A 112 -3.84 1.98 4.41
CA ALA A 112 -2.62 1.71 3.65
C ALA A 112 -1.40 2.40 4.27
N TYR A 113 -1.34 3.73 4.20
CA TYR A 113 -0.26 4.51 4.81
C TYR A 113 -0.80 5.35 5.96
N VAL A 114 -0.24 5.13 7.14
CA VAL A 114 -0.55 5.92 8.34
C VAL A 114 0.11 7.29 8.25
N HIS A 115 -0.60 8.32 8.68
CA HIS A 115 -0.05 9.66 8.81
C HIS A 115 0.37 9.86 10.26
N ILE A 116 1.61 10.30 10.46
CA ILE A 116 2.21 10.50 11.78
C ILE A 116 2.18 12.00 12.08
N GLU A 117 1.33 12.38 13.04
CA GLU A 117 1.23 13.73 13.56
C GLU A 117 1.79 13.76 14.98
N LYS A 118 2.49 14.83 15.34
CA LYS A 118 3.21 14.93 16.62
C LYS A 118 2.30 14.72 17.83
N GLU A 119 1.10 15.30 17.82
CA GLU A 119 0.15 15.20 18.92
C GLU A 119 -0.44 13.78 19.03
N THR A 120 -0.78 13.19 17.91
CA THR A 120 -1.32 11.82 17.82
C THR A 120 -0.26 10.80 18.25
N ASP A 121 0.99 10.98 17.84
CA ASP A 121 2.11 10.11 18.24
C ASP A 121 2.31 10.10 19.77
N GLN A 122 2.20 11.27 20.43
CA GLN A 122 2.29 11.34 21.89
C GLN A 122 1.16 10.58 22.59
N LYS A 123 -0.08 10.71 22.10
CA LYS A 123 -1.25 9.98 22.63
C LYS A 123 -1.11 8.46 22.44
N ILE A 124 -0.62 8.03 21.27
CA ILE A 124 -0.35 6.61 20.96
C ILE A 124 0.68 6.06 21.92
N LYS A 125 1.81 6.75 22.12
CA LYS A 125 2.86 6.33 23.04
C LYS A 125 2.38 6.20 24.49
N ALA A 126 1.56 7.15 24.95
CA ALA A 126 0.96 7.08 26.29
C ALA A 126 0.04 5.85 26.44
N LEU A 127 -0.80 5.58 25.43
CA LEU A 127 -1.68 4.41 25.41
C LEU A 127 -0.89 3.09 25.39
N PHE A 128 0.18 3.01 24.60
CA PHE A 128 1.04 1.81 24.54
C PHE A 128 1.79 1.56 25.85
N ASN A 129 2.20 2.61 26.56
CA ASN A 129 2.76 2.48 27.90
C ASN A 129 1.74 1.89 28.89
N ASP A 130 0.47 2.26 28.79
CA ASP A 130 -0.59 1.69 29.61
C ASP A 130 -0.89 0.23 29.21
N PHE A 131 -0.86 -0.10 27.93
CA PHE A 131 -1.02 -1.48 27.43
C PHE A 131 0.12 -2.38 27.94
N ALA A 132 1.36 -1.89 27.91
CA ALA A 132 2.54 -2.64 28.39
C ALA A 132 2.44 -3.04 29.88
N LYS A 133 1.76 -2.23 30.72
CA LYS A 133 1.48 -2.58 32.11
C LYS A 133 0.58 -3.82 32.26
N ASN A 134 -0.15 -4.15 31.19
CA ASN A 134 -1.02 -5.32 31.13
C ASN A 134 -0.48 -6.40 30.18
N ASN A 135 0.82 -6.39 29.90
CA ASN A 135 1.52 -7.31 29.00
C ASN A 135 0.97 -7.31 27.55
N ILE A 136 0.46 -6.17 27.08
CA ILE A 136 0.02 -5.98 25.69
C ILE A 136 1.05 -5.08 25.01
N TYR A 137 1.68 -5.58 23.95
CA TYR A 137 2.74 -4.87 23.21
C TYR A 137 2.33 -4.68 21.75
N CYS A 138 2.36 -3.43 21.30
CA CYS A 138 1.98 -3.04 19.94
C CYS A 138 3.25 -2.85 19.10
N ILE A 139 3.40 -3.64 18.04
CA ILE A 139 4.56 -3.58 17.13
C ILE A 139 4.12 -3.65 15.66
N GLY A 140 5.04 -3.34 14.76
CA GLY A 140 4.81 -3.36 13.33
C GLY A 140 4.08 -2.12 12.81
N ARG A 141 3.93 -2.04 11.49
CA ARG A 141 3.43 -0.84 10.80
C ARG A 141 2.08 -0.36 11.32
N TYR A 142 1.12 -1.25 11.46
CA TYR A 142 -0.24 -0.91 11.91
C TYR A 142 -0.39 -1.04 13.42
N GLY A 143 0.24 -2.03 14.06
CA GLY A 143 0.18 -2.20 15.51
C GLY A 143 0.82 -1.05 16.26
N ALA A 144 1.97 -0.57 15.81
CA ALA A 144 2.64 0.60 16.39
C ALA A 144 2.22 1.93 15.75
N TRP A 145 1.33 1.94 14.77
CA TRP A 145 0.88 3.09 14.00
C TRP A 145 2.05 3.94 13.49
N THR A 146 2.99 3.31 12.77
CA THR A 146 4.23 3.93 12.31
C THR A 146 4.54 3.57 10.87
N TYR A 147 5.35 4.39 10.20
CA TYR A 147 5.89 4.05 8.89
C TYR A 147 7.21 3.26 9.09
N CYS A 148 7.20 1.99 8.73
CA CYS A 148 8.36 1.11 8.87
C CYS A 148 8.41 0.07 7.74
N SER A 149 9.62 -0.43 7.46
CA SER A 149 9.87 -1.50 6.50
C SER A 149 9.54 -2.89 7.08
N MET A 150 9.63 -3.93 6.25
CA MET A 150 9.57 -5.32 6.73
C MET A 150 10.72 -5.64 7.68
N GLU A 151 11.93 -5.14 7.40
CA GLU A 151 13.09 -5.30 8.28
C GLU A 151 12.86 -4.67 9.65
N ASP A 152 12.34 -3.43 9.68
CA ASP A 152 11.99 -2.76 10.94
C ASP A 152 10.98 -3.58 11.76
N CYS A 153 9.97 -4.18 11.12
CA CYS A 153 9.01 -5.05 11.79
C CYS A 153 9.67 -6.28 12.39
N MET A 154 10.62 -6.92 11.68
CA MET A 154 11.39 -8.06 12.18
C MET A 154 12.28 -7.67 13.37
N LEU A 155 12.95 -6.50 13.27
CA LEU A 155 13.77 -5.97 14.37
C LEU A 155 12.92 -5.62 15.60
N GLN A 156 11.75 -5.03 15.42
CA GLN A 156 10.82 -4.77 16.52
C GLN A 156 10.39 -6.06 17.23
N ALA A 157 10.07 -7.11 16.47
CA ALA A 157 9.71 -8.41 17.05
C ALA A 157 10.88 -9.04 17.82
N LYS A 158 12.09 -9.01 17.26
CA LYS A 158 13.30 -9.49 17.93
C LYS A 158 13.57 -8.74 19.23
N ASN A 159 13.58 -7.41 19.19
CA ASN A 159 13.83 -6.56 20.36
C ASN A 159 12.78 -6.77 21.46
N LEU A 160 11.51 -6.98 21.08
CA LEU A 160 10.45 -7.29 22.02
C LEU A 160 10.70 -8.66 22.69
N TYR A 161 11.07 -9.68 21.92
CA TYR A 161 11.40 -11.00 22.46
C TYR A 161 12.54 -10.92 23.46
N GLU A 162 13.66 -10.26 23.11
CA GLU A 162 14.82 -10.10 23.99
C GLU A 162 14.49 -9.33 25.29
N LYS A 163 13.51 -8.41 25.23
CA LYS A 163 13.05 -7.67 26.43
C LYS A 163 12.20 -8.52 27.36
N LEU A 164 11.49 -9.51 26.84
CA LEU A 164 10.54 -10.34 27.60
C LEU A 164 11.15 -11.67 28.06
N SER A 165 12.29 -12.05 27.52
CA SER A 165 13.07 -13.24 27.91
C SER A 165 13.99 -12.94 29.10
#